data_265f88e297cc569a9f712368b9d36b44
#
_entry.id   265f88e297cc569a9f712368b9d36b44
#
_cell.length_a   1.000
_cell.length_b   1.000
_cell.length_c   1.000
_cell.angle_alpha   90.00
_cell.angle_beta   90.00
_cell.angle_gamma   90.00
#
_symmetry.space_group_name_H-M   'P 1'
#
loop_
_entity.id
_entity.type
_entity.pdbx_description
1 polymer ?
#
loop_
_entity_poly.entity_id
_entity_poly.type
_entity_poly.pdbx_seq_one_letter_code
_entity_poly.pdbx_strand_id
1 'polypeptide(L)'
;RHILFRKEFSIEDCAEAVLYITADDYYKLYINGQYVTQGPAPGYPWHYYYNRVDVRKYLQPGRNVIAVHTYYQGLINRVWVSGDGRHGLIFDLVCDGKVLVKSDTSVRCRDHSGYRSLGTTGYQTQFLECYDSRAEETDFAAPLYDDSAWEQSRRRGNMDVELYEQPSHSLVIEDIPPVLLEERSPGEFFADFGGGYVGDMTLKVRGTEGSKVILHYGQELNEDGSVRYELRANCRYEEEWILSGEWDTLNNFDYKSFRYAQFLLPEGAELDADSVRLRARHYPW
;
A
#
# COMPACT_ATOMS: atom_id res chain seq x y z
N ARG A 1 -2.83 -0.47 11.77
CA ARG A 1 -3.90 -1.44 11.50
C ARG A 1 -4.27 -1.37 10.02
N HIS A 2 -4.41 -2.53 9.39
CA HIS A 2 -4.81 -2.65 7.99
C HIS A 2 -6.20 -3.29 7.92
N ILE A 3 -7.08 -2.76 7.05
CA ILE A 3 -8.41 -3.32 6.79
C ILE A 3 -8.62 -3.36 5.28
N LEU A 4 -9.15 -4.47 4.80
CA LEU A 4 -9.65 -4.63 3.43
C LEU A 4 -11.15 -4.35 3.42
N PHE A 5 -11.59 -3.61 2.41
CA PHE A 5 -13.00 -3.30 2.15
C PHE A 5 -13.37 -3.70 0.73
N ARG A 6 -14.58 -4.19 0.56
CA ARG A 6 -15.14 -4.56 -0.76
C ARG A 6 -16.58 -4.07 -0.88
N LYS A 7 -16.92 -3.54 -2.04
CA LYS A 7 -18.29 -3.20 -2.40
C LYS A 7 -18.55 -3.67 -3.82
N GLU A 8 -19.40 -4.66 -3.98
CA GLU A 8 -19.90 -5.09 -5.27
C GLU A 8 -21.11 -4.24 -5.69
N PHE A 9 -21.21 -3.99 -6.98
CA PHE A 9 -22.32 -3.27 -7.60
C PHE A 9 -22.45 -3.63 -9.07
N SER A 10 -23.59 -3.29 -9.66
CA SER A 10 -23.82 -3.44 -11.10
C SER A 10 -24.08 -2.08 -11.73
N ILE A 11 -23.61 -1.90 -12.96
CA ILE A 11 -23.83 -0.73 -13.78
C ILE A 11 -24.19 -1.16 -15.21
N GLU A 12 -25.11 -0.46 -15.86
CA GLU A 12 -25.39 -0.72 -17.28
C GLU A 12 -24.30 -0.09 -18.15
N ASP A 13 -24.21 1.20 -18.17
CA ASP A 13 -23.14 2.01 -18.75
C ASP A 13 -23.22 3.43 -18.18
N CYS A 14 -22.13 4.19 -18.25
CA CYS A 14 -22.14 5.63 -17.98
C CYS A 14 -21.04 6.33 -18.80
N ALA A 15 -21.28 7.57 -19.18
CA ALA A 15 -20.32 8.36 -19.94
C ALA A 15 -19.20 8.88 -19.04
N GLU A 16 -19.55 9.28 -17.81
CA GLU A 16 -18.62 9.79 -16.81
C GLU A 16 -18.78 9.03 -15.49
N ALA A 17 -17.66 8.65 -14.87
CA ALA A 17 -17.67 8.01 -13.55
C ALA A 17 -16.57 8.60 -12.66
N VAL A 18 -16.97 9.23 -11.58
CA VAL A 18 -16.06 9.85 -10.60
C VAL A 18 -16.27 9.22 -9.23
N LEU A 19 -15.19 8.73 -8.64
CA LEU A 19 -15.16 8.26 -7.26
C LEU A 19 -14.59 9.36 -6.36
N TYR A 20 -15.37 9.78 -5.38
CA TYR A 20 -14.94 10.63 -4.27
C TYR A 20 -14.61 9.69 -3.11
N ILE A 21 -13.37 9.73 -2.59
CA ILE A 21 -12.91 8.76 -1.60
C ILE A 21 -11.94 9.37 -0.59
N THR A 22 -12.10 8.98 0.66
CA THR A 22 -11.15 9.27 1.74
C THR A 22 -11.08 8.12 2.73
N ALA A 23 -9.98 8.01 3.44
CA ALA A 23 -9.80 7.07 4.54
C ALA A 23 -8.90 7.67 5.62
N ASP A 24 -8.96 7.12 6.79
CA ASP A 24 -8.09 7.47 7.91
C ASP A 24 -7.12 6.29 8.21
N ASP A 25 -5.79 6.37 8.04
CA ASP A 25 -5.02 7.54 7.53
C ASP A 25 -5.00 7.63 6.02
N TYR A 26 -4.77 6.52 5.31
CA TYR A 26 -4.73 6.49 3.86
C TYR A 26 -5.08 5.10 3.29
N TYR A 27 -5.27 5.04 1.97
CA TYR A 27 -5.77 3.87 1.27
C TYR A 27 -5.00 3.58 -0.02
N LYS A 28 -5.06 2.31 -0.45
CA LYS A 28 -4.84 1.88 -1.84
C LYS A 28 -6.19 1.47 -2.43
N LEU A 29 -6.56 2.04 -3.58
CA LEU A 29 -7.82 1.78 -4.29
C LEU A 29 -7.60 0.83 -5.44
N TYR A 30 -8.49 -0.15 -5.56
CA TYR A 30 -8.57 -1.08 -6.68
C TYR A 30 -10.00 -1.11 -7.23
N ILE A 31 -10.13 -1.25 -8.55
CA ILE A 31 -11.41 -1.49 -9.21
C ILE A 31 -11.23 -2.68 -10.14
N ASN A 32 -12.08 -3.70 -9.98
CA ASN A 32 -12.06 -4.91 -10.79
C ASN A 32 -10.67 -5.60 -10.86
N GLY A 33 -9.95 -5.62 -9.74
CA GLY A 33 -8.60 -6.20 -9.63
C GLY A 33 -7.46 -5.28 -10.07
N GLN A 34 -7.76 -4.12 -10.66
CA GLN A 34 -6.76 -3.18 -11.12
C GLN A 34 -6.47 -2.10 -10.07
N TYR A 35 -5.18 -1.87 -9.79
CA TYR A 35 -4.77 -0.73 -8.98
C TYR A 35 -5.13 0.59 -9.67
N VAL A 36 -5.75 1.50 -8.94
CA VAL A 36 -6.21 2.80 -9.46
C VAL A 36 -5.35 3.94 -8.95
N THR A 37 -5.28 4.09 -7.63
CA THR A 37 -4.56 5.17 -6.95
C THR A 37 -4.43 4.89 -5.46
N GLN A 38 -3.74 5.79 -4.77
CA GLN A 38 -3.66 5.82 -3.32
C GLN A 38 -3.78 7.25 -2.79
N GLY A 39 -4.21 7.38 -1.56
CA GLY A 39 -4.43 8.67 -0.88
C GLY A 39 -5.20 8.50 0.43
N PRO A 40 -5.74 9.57 0.98
CA PRO A 40 -5.45 10.95 0.62
C PRO A 40 -4.08 11.41 1.12
N ALA A 41 -3.66 12.63 0.77
CA ALA A 41 -2.55 13.28 1.45
C ALA A 41 -2.93 13.53 2.93
N PRO A 42 -1.96 13.53 3.86
CA PRO A 42 -2.23 13.85 5.26
C PRO A 42 -2.88 15.22 5.41
N GLY A 43 -3.92 15.29 6.24
CA GLY A 43 -4.64 16.50 6.57
C GLY A 43 -4.78 16.68 8.09
N TYR A 44 -5.51 17.71 8.49
CA TYR A 44 -5.83 17.98 9.90
C TYR A 44 -7.33 17.72 10.15
N PRO A 45 -7.78 17.46 11.38
CA PRO A 45 -9.20 17.24 11.68
C PRO A 45 -10.14 18.34 11.17
N TRP A 46 -9.67 19.57 11.12
CA TRP A 46 -10.41 20.72 10.58
C TRP A 46 -10.16 20.99 9.09
N HIS A 47 -9.38 20.16 8.42
CA HIS A 47 -9.05 20.27 7.00
C HIS A 47 -8.64 18.91 6.47
N TYR A 48 -9.63 18.00 6.37
CA TYR A 48 -9.40 16.62 5.98
C TYR A 48 -9.55 16.48 4.46
N TYR A 49 -8.64 15.75 3.82
CA TYR A 49 -8.66 15.60 2.37
C TYR A 49 -9.47 14.39 1.91
N TYR A 50 -10.14 14.57 0.77
CA TYR A 50 -10.62 13.48 -0.07
C TYR A 50 -10.04 13.60 -1.47
N ASN A 51 -9.99 12.47 -2.18
CA ASN A 51 -9.59 12.42 -3.57
C ASN A 51 -10.81 12.36 -4.48
N ARG A 52 -10.74 13.08 -5.59
CA ARG A 52 -11.64 12.99 -6.73
C ARG A 52 -10.94 12.22 -7.84
N VAL A 53 -11.42 11.01 -8.16
CA VAL A 53 -10.74 10.07 -9.07
C VAL A 53 -11.65 9.74 -10.24
N ASP A 54 -11.21 10.00 -11.48
CA ASP A 54 -11.87 9.48 -12.67
C ASP A 54 -11.65 7.98 -12.75
N VAL A 55 -12.72 7.21 -12.66
CA VAL A 55 -12.68 5.74 -12.63
C VAL A 55 -13.36 5.09 -13.82
N ARG A 56 -13.84 5.89 -14.81
CA ARG A 56 -14.61 5.37 -15.94
C ARG A 56 -13.90 4.22 -16.68
N LYS A 57 -12.59 4.35 -16.91
CA LYS A 57 -11.82 3.36 -17.64
C LYS A 57 -11.67 2.00 -16.95
N TYR A 58 -11.94 1.94 -15.64
CA TYR A 58 -11.86 0.71 -14.84
C TYR A 58 -13.20 -0.01 -14.71
N LEU A 59 -14.31 0.66 -15.09
CA LEU A 59 -15.66 0.11 -15.00
C LEU A 59 -16.06 -0.60 -16.28
N GLN A 60 -16.86 -1.64 -16.14
CA GLN A 60 -17.43 -2.43 -17.22
C GLN A 60 -18.94 -2.57 -17.03
N PRO A 61 -19.73 -2.77 -18.12
CA PRO A 61 -21.13 -3.15 -17.99
C PRO A 61 -21.30 -4.41 -17.16
N GLY A 62 -22.33 -4.45 -16.32
CA GLY A 62 -22.58 -5.56 -15.41
C GLY A 62 -21.86 -5.41 -14.07
N ARG A 63 -21.36 -6.51 -13.54
CA ARG A 63 -20.77 -6.63 -12.20
C ARG A 63 -19.41 -5.91 -12.11
N ASN A 64 -19.27 -5.08 -11.09
CA ASN A 64 -18.03 -4.39 -10.74
C ASN A 64 -17.77 -4.50 -9.24
N VAL A 65 -16.53 -4.28 -8.84
CA VAL A 65 -16.13 -4.20 -7.44
C VAL A 65 -15.22 -2.99 -7.20
N ILE A 66 -15.53 -2.22 -6.17
CA ILE A 66 -14.61 -1.29 -5.54
C ILE A 66 -13.97 -2.03 -4.36
N ALA A 67 -12.66 -2.17 -4.38
CA ALA A 67 -11.89 -2.78 -3.30
C ALA A 67 -10.87 -1.78 -2.77
N VAL A 68 -10.75 -1.68 -1.45
CA VAL A 68 -9.91 -0.67 -0.80
C VAL A 68 -9.13 -1.32 0.33
N HIS A 69 -7.82 -1.16 0.31
CA HIS A 69 -6.95 -1.51 1.41
C HIS A 69 -6.59 -0.24 2.19
N THR A 70 -7.09 -0.11 3.41
CA THR A 70 -6.82 1.06 4.26
C THR A 70 -5.73 0.76 5.27
N TYR A 71 -4.94 1.77 5.57
CA TYR A 71 -3.92 1.73 6.61
C TYR A 71 -4.12 2.88 7.60
N TYR A 72 -4.30 2.53 8.87
CA TYR A 72 -4.38 3.45 9.99
C TYR A 72 -3.15 3.30 10.87
N GLN A 73 -2.30 4.30 10.91
CA GLN A 73 -1.10 4.33 11.75
C GLN A 73 -1.45 4.65 13.21
N GLY A 74 -2.40 5.54 13.42
CA GLY A 74 -2.77 5.98 14.77
C GLY A 74 -1.68 6.81 15.46
N LEU A 75 -0.78 7.42 14.68
CA LEU A 75 0.30 8.25 15.18
C LEU A 75 -0.12 9.73 15.21
N ILE A 76 0.32 10.43 16.27
CA ILE A 76 0.27 11.89 16.34
C ILE A 76 1.71 12.39 16.31
N ASN A 77 2.13 12.92 15.19
CA ASN A 77 3.49 13.38 14.96
C ASN A 77 3.51 14.55 13.96
N ARG A 78 4.65 14.79 13.31
CA ARG A 78 4.82 15.89 12.34
C ARG A 78 4.16 15.61 10.97
N VAL A 79 3.80 14.35 10.70
CA VAL A 79 3.24 13.90 9.42
C VAL A 79 1.77 13.51 9.59
N TRP A 80 1.44 12.81 10.66
CA TRP A 80 0.12 12.22 10.91
C TRP A 80 -0.53 12.85 12.15
N VAL A 81 -1.83 13.08 12.06
CA VAL A 81 -2.63 13.70 13.15
C VAL A 81 -3.87 12.88 13.47
N SER A 82 -3.90 11.63 13.09
CA SER A 82 -5.04 10.72 13.14
C SER A 82 -5.06 9.83 14.40
N GLY A 83 -4.53 10.29 15.51
CA GLY A 83 -4.47 9.52 16.76
C GLY A 83 -5.80 9.36 17.51
N ASP A 84 -6.94 9.66 16.90
CA ASP A 84 -8.26 9.62 17.53
C ASP A 84 -8.96 8.25 17.49
N GLY A 85 -8.35 7.24 16.90
CA GLY A 85 -8.86 5.88 16.82
C GLY A 85 -9.98 5.66 15.80
N ARG A 86 -10.21 6.59 14.90
CA ARG A 86 -11.30 6.56 13.93
C ARG A 86 -10.89 5.93 12.60
N HIS A 87 -10.27 4.76 12.60
CA HIS A 87 -9.99 4.04 11.35
C HIS A 87 -11.28 3.82 10.55
N GLY A 88 -11.39 4.41 9.37
CA GLY A 88 -12.59 4.38 8.55
C GLY A 88 -12.34 4.66 7.08
N LEU A 89 -13.42 4.45 6.29
CA LEU A 89 -13.46 4.66 4.85
C LEU A 89 -14.79 5.33 4.50
N ILE A 90 -14.73 6.35 3.62
CA ILE A 90 -15.91 6.96 3.03
C ILE A 90 -15.68 7.09 1.52
N PHE A 91 -16.67 6.72 0.72
CA PHE A 91 -16.66 6.97 -0.71
C PHE A 91 -18.05 7.10 -1.29
N ASP A 92 -18.16 7.88 -2.39
CA ASP A 92 -19.31 7.97 -3.28
C ASP A 92 -18.85 7.81 -4.73
N LEU A 93 -19.43 6.86 -5.45
CA LEU A 93 -19.29 6.74 -6.91
C LEU A 93 -20.43 7.47 -7.59
N VAL A 94 -20.07 8.47 -8.36
CA VAL A 94 -21.02 9.29 -9.14
C VAL A 94 -20.88 8.92 -10.61
N CYS A 95 -22.00 8.50 -11.22
CA CYS A 95 -22.09 8.23 -12.65
C CYS A 95 -23.07 9.23 -13.27
N ASP A 96 -22.64 9.94 -14.33
CA ASP A 96 -23.44 10.92 -15.06
C ASP A 96 -24.16 11.92 -14.13
N GLY A 97 -23.42 12.42 -13.12
CA GLY A 97 -23.91 13.38 -12.13
C GLY A 97 -24.82 12.81 -11.04
N LYS A 98 -25.04 11.49 -10.98
CA LYS A 98 -25.88 10.84 -9.95
C LYS A 98 -25.05 9.88 -9.10
N VAL A 99 -25.28 9.91 -7.80
CA VAL A 99 -24.65 8.92 -6.88
C VAL A 99 -25.22 7.54 -7.19
N LEU A 100 -24.36 6.63 -7.67
CA LEU A 100 -24.71 5.26 -7.99
C LEU A 100 -24.44 4.34 -6.82
N VAL A 101 -23.28 4.46 -6.19
CA VAL A 101 -22.82 3.60 -5.09
C VAL A 101 -22.19 4.49 -4.02
N LYS A 102 -22.41 4.17 -2.76
CA LYS A 102 -21.76 4.82 -1.62
C LYS A 102 -21.28 3.82 -0.59
N SER A 103 -20.36 4.24 0.25
CA SER A 103 -19.97 3.49 1.42
C SER A 103 -21.11 3.47 2.43
N ASP A 104 -21.68 2.31 2.65
CA ASP A 104 -22.73 2.03 3.61
C ASP A 104 -22.46 0.70 4.34
N THR A 105 -23.37 0.26 5.17
CA THR A 105 -23.21 -1.00 5.93
C THR A 105 -23.20 -2.27 5.09
N SER A 106 -23.48 -2.17 3.79
CA SER A 106 -23.36 -3.32 2.87
C SER A 106 -21.94 -3.51 2.32
N VAL A 107 -21.01 -2.57 2.60
CA VAL A 107 -19.58 -2.76 2.34
C VAL A 107 -19.07 -3.92 3.21
N ARG A 108 -18.45 -4.90 2.60
CA ARG A 108 -17.76 -5.98 3.32
C ARG A 108 -16.40 -5.52 3.79
N CYS A 109 -15.96 -5.98 4.97
CA CYS A 109 -14.64 -5.64 5.50
C CYS A 109 -14.01 -6.81 6.26
N ARG A 110 -12.67 -6.82 6.28
CA ARG A 110 -11.85 -7.81 6.98
C ARG A 110 -10.55 -7.17 7.44
N ASP A 111 -10.12 -7.48 8.66
CA ASP A 111 -8.78 -7.13 9.13
C ASP A 111 -7.72 -7.87 8.30
N HIS A 112 -6.72 -7.16 7.80
CA HIS A 112 -5.59 -7.76 7.10
C HIS A 112 -4.45 -7.97 8.10
N SER A 113 -4.22 -9.22 8.48
CA SER A 113 -3.26 -9.60 9.53
C SER A 113 -1.82 -9.76 9.02
N GLY A 114 -1.59 -9.64 7.71
CA GLY A 114 -0.27 -9.82 7.09
C GLY A 114 0.74 -8.73 7.44
N TYR A 115 0.30 -7.58 7.92
CA TYR A 115 1.19 -6.48 8.29
C TYR A 115 1.36 -6.39 9.80
N ARG A 116 2.61 -6.45 10.24
CA ARG A 116 3.01 -6.26 11.64
C ARG A 116 4.04 -5.15 11.73
N SER A 117 4.07 -4.42 12.84
CA SER A 117 5.05 -3.38 13.10
C SER A 117 6.32 -3.97 13.72
N LEU A 118 7.47 -3.55 13.21
CA LEU A 118 8.80 -3.76 13.83
C LEU A 118 9.23 -2.57 14.70
N GLY A 119 8.31 -1.66 15.02
CA GLY A 119 8.60 -0.42 15.72
C GLY A 119 8.54 0.79 14.79
N THR A 120 8.82 1.96 15.34
CA THR A 120 8.82 3.22 14.59
C THR A 120 10.23 3.62 14.20
N THR A 121 10.35 4.35 13.09
CA THR A 121 11.59 4.93 12.59
C THR A 121 11.46 6.44 12.39
N GLY A 122 12.57 7.17 12.25
CA GLY A 122 12.59 8.56 11.83
C GLY A 122 11.74 9.51 12.67
N TYR A 123 12.07 9.78 13.93
CA TYR A 123 11.27 10.60 14.85
C TYR A 123 9.83 10.07 15.08
N GLN A 124 9.62 8.78 14.97
CA GLN A 124 8.32 8.12 15.10
C GLN A 124 7.31 8.57 14.03
N THR A 125 7.78 8.88 12.84
CA THR A 125 6.93 9.35 11.73
C THR A 125 6.35 8.21 10.92
N GLN A 126 6.90 7.00 11.03
CA GLN A 126 6.54 5.84 10.24
C GLN A 126 6.81 4.55 11.01
N PHE A 127 6.03 3.51 10.75
CA PHE A 127 6.32 2.16 11.20
C PHE A 127 7.20 1.43 10.17
N LEU A 128 8.10 0.58 10.68
CA LEU A 128 8.77 -0.46 9.89
C LEU A 128 7.83 -1.65 9.76
N GLU A 129 7.80 -2.28 8.60
CA GLU A 129 6.87 -3.35 8.29
C GLU A 129 7.51 -4.73 8.42
N CYS A 130 6.77 -5.66 9.02
CA CYS A 130 6.94 -7.08 8.82
C CYS A 130 5.73 -7.56 8.01
N TYR A 131 5.96 -7.93 6.76
CA TYR A 131 4.92 -8.46 5.88
C TYR A 131 4.92 -9.99 5.92
N ASP A 132 3.76 -10.60 6.10
CA ASP A 132 3.58 -12.05 6.19
C ASP A 132 2.71 -12.53 5.02
N SER A 133 3.33 -13.10 4.00
CA SER A 133 2.64 -13.59 2.81
C SER A 133 1.65 -14.73 3.08
N ARG A 134 1.77 -15.43 4.20
CA ARG A 134 0.81 -16.48 4.58
C ARG A 134 -0.59 -15.94 4.91
N ALA A 135 -0.67 -14.64 5.23
CA ALA A 135 -1.92 -13.94 5.52
C ALA A 135 -2.38 -13.04 4.35
N GLU A 136 -1.77 -13.17 3.17
CA GLU A 136 -2.19 -12.45 1.97
C GLU A 136 -3.60 -12.88 1.55
N GLU A 137 -4.45 -11.90 1.30
CA GLU A 137 -5.77 -12.10 0.70
C GLU A 137 -5.63 -11.96 -0.81
N THR A 138 -5.05 -12.98 -1.43
CA THR A 138 -4.81 -13.00 -2.88
C THR A 138 -6.10 -12.70 -3.64
N ASP A 139 -6.01 -11.81 -4.63
CA ASP A 139 -7.12 -11.42 -5.50
C ASP A 139 -8.34 -10.80 -4.78
N PHE A 140 -8.19 -10.31 -3.55
CA PHE A 140 -9.30 -9.69 -2.82
C PHE A 140 -10.02 -8.58 -3.61
N ALA A 141 -9.35 -7.96 -4.56
CA ALA A 141 -9.90 -6.92 -5.42
C ALA A 141 -10.59 -7.46 -6.69
N ALA A 142 -10.52 -8.76 -6.96
CA ALA A 142 -11.12 -9.36 -8.14
C ALA A 142 -12.66 -9.44 -8.04
N PRO A 143 -13.41 -9.29 -9.16
CA PRO A 143 -14.88 -9.33 -9.16
C PRO A 143 -15.49 -10.66 -8.69
N LEU A 144 -14.73 -11.77 -8.83
CA LEU A 144 -15.20 -13.11 -8.48
C LEU A 144 -14.67 -13.62 -7.14
N TYR A 145 -13.98 -12.78 -6.37
CA TYR A 145 -13.50 -13.14 -5.04
C TYR A 145 -14.69 -13.39 -4.10
N ASP A 146 -14.66 -14.49 -3.34
CA ASP A 146 -15.70 -14.83 -2.35
C ASP A 146 -15.45 -14.09 -1.03
N ASP A 147 -16.19 -13.02 -0.80
CA ASP A 147 -16.17 -12.25 0.44
C ASP A 147 -17.32 -12.63 1.41
N SER A 148 -17.99 -13.75 1.20
CA SER A 148 -19.14 -14.17 2.01
C SER A 148 -18.81 -14.34 3.50
N ALA A 149 -17.55 -14.70 3.82
CA ALA A 149 -17.06 -14.82 5.19
C ALA A 149 -16.60 -13.48 5.82
N TRP A 150 -16.62 -12.38 5.05
CA TRP A 150 -16.24 -11.07 5.58
C TRP A 150 -17.38 -10.43 6.35
N GLU A 151 -17.04 -9.62 7.36
CA GLU A 151 -18.02 -8.86 8.12
C GLU A 151 -18.63 -7.73 7.29
N GLN A 152 -19.83 -7.30 7.66
CA GLN A 152 -20.40 -6.05 7.18
C GLN A 152 -19.79 -4.87 7.93
N SER A 153 -19.51 -3.81 7.20
CA SER A 153 -19.03 -2.56 7.78
C SER A 153 -20.05 -1.97 8.75
N ARG A 154 -19.54 -1.27 9.75
CA ARG A 154 -20.37 -0.57 10.73
C ARG A 154 -20.26 0.94 10.55
N ARG A 155 -21.39 1.61 10.62
CA ARG A 155 -21.37 3.07 10.67
C ARG A 155 -20.74 3.49 12.00
N ARG A 156 -19.66 4.24 11.93
CA ARG A 156 -19.11 4.93 13.09
C ARG A 156 -19.73 6.30 13.21
N GLY A 157 -20.00 6.73 14.44
CA GLY A 157 -20.50 7.99 14.96
C GLY A 157 -20.63 9.18 14.00
N ASN A 158 -20.78 10.35 14.53
CA ASN A 158 -20.86 11.55 13.72
C ASN A 158 -19.47 11.88 13.17
N MET A 159 -19.41 12.14 11.87
CA MET A 159 -18.24 12.72 11.24
C MET A 159 -18.26 14.22 11.57
N ASP A 160 -17.27 14.64 12.33
CA ASP A 160 -17.11 16.02 12.82
C ASP A 160 -15.92 16.73 12.15
N VAL A 161 -15.44 16.16 11.06
CA VAL A 161 -14.36 16.74 10.25
C VAL A 161 -14.91 17.40 8.99
N GLU A 162 -14.28 18.48 8.55
CA GLU A 162 -14.57 19.11 7.27
C GLU A 162 -13.71 18.47 6.17
N LEU A 163 -14.37 18.08 5.08
CA LEU A 163 -13.74 17.45 3.93
C LEU A 163 -13.47 18.45 2.82
N TYR A 164 -12.23 18.45 2.33
CA TYR A 164 -11.76 19.29 1.23
C TYR A 164 -11.15 18.42 0.13
N GLU A 165 -11.38 18.82 -1.12
CA GLU A 165 -10.70 18.15 -2.22
C GLU A 165 -9.18 18.34 -2.10
N GLN A 166 -8.43 17.24 -2.20
CA GLN A 166 -6.98 17.30 -2.17
C GLN A 166 -6.47 18.18 -3.32
N PRO A 167 -5.71 19.26 -3.04
CA PRO A 167 -5.30 20.21 -4.08
C PRO A 167 -4.16 19.68 -4.96
N SER A 168 -3.43 18.68 -4.53
CA SER A 168 -2.36 18.07 -5.30
C SER A 168 -2.90 16.96 -6.21
N HIS A 169 -2.20 16.72 -7.31
CA HIS A 169 -2.51 15.59 -8.19
C HIS A 169 -2.34 14.25 -7.46
N SER A 170 -2.98 13.21 -7.99
CA SER A 170 -2.72 11.84 -7.56
C SER A 170 -1.27 11.44 -7.84
N LEU A 171 -0.71 10.59 -6.98
CA LEU A 171 0.62 10.05 -7.18
C LEU A 171 0.66 9.15 -8.42
N VAL A 172 1.75 9.25 -9.15
CA VAL A 172 2.15 8.30 -10.19
C VAL A 172 3.04 7.25 -9.54
N ILE A 173 2.83 5.98 -9.91
CA ILE A 173 3.70 4.87 -9.54
C ILE A 173 4.42 4.41 -10.80
N GLU A 174 5.75 4.40 -10.74
CA GLU A 174 6.60 3.99 -11.85
C GLU A 174 7.56 2.89 -11.40
N ASP A 175 7.61 1.80 -12.16
CA ASP A 175 8.48 0.67 -11.89
C ASP A 175 9.88 0.93 -12.45
N ILE A 176 10.86 1.10 -11.58
CA ILE A 176 12.27 1.35 -11.91
C ILE A 176 13.04 0.04 -11.75
N PRO A 177 13.57 -0.54 -12.82
CA PRO A 177 14.46 -1.70 -12.71
C PRO A 177 15.81 -1.28 -12.11
N PRO A 178 16.51 -2.16 -11.38
CA PRO A 178 17.87 -1.88 -10.92
C PRO A 178 18.83 -1.74 -12.12
N VAL A 179 19.75 -0.79 -12.04
CA VAL A 179 20.87 -0.68 -12.98
C VAL A 179 21.97 -1.68 -12.67
N LEU A 180 22.00 -2.19 -11.45
CA LEU A 180 22.86 -3.28 -11.00
C LEU A 180 22.08 -4.15 -10.02
N LEU A 181 22.07 -5.44 -10.27
CA LEU A 181 21.60 -6.48 -9.34
C LEU A 181 22.68 -7.55 -9.27
N GLU A 182 23.19 -7.82 -8.08
CA GLU A 182 24.26 -8.80 -7.88
C GLU A 182 24.03 -9.64 -6.62
N GLU A 183 24.36 -10.90 -6.66
CA GLU A 183 24.48 -11.76 -5.48
C GLU A 183 25.91 -11.64 -4.96
N ARG A 184 26.10 -11.03 -3.79
CA ARG A 184 27.41 -10.77 -3.17
C ARG A 184 27.93 -11.94 -2.36
N SER A 185 27.02 -12.69 -1.76
CA SER A 185 27.27 -13.96 -1.10
C SER A 185 26.01 -14.82 -1.20
N PRO A 186 26.06 -16.14 -0.94
CA PRO A 186 24.89 -17.00 -1.08
C PRO A 186 23.66 -16.46 -0.34
N GLY A 187 22.61 -16.12 -1.08
CA GLY A 187 21.38 -15.55 -0.58
C GLY A 187 21.43 -14.05 -0.24
N GLU A 188 22.55 -13.38 -0.41
CA GLU A 188 22.69 -11.95 -0.19
C GLU A 188 22.70 -11.19 -1.51
N PHE A 189 21.65 -10.47 -1.80
CA PHE A 189 21.49 -9.68 -3.01
C PHE A 189 21.60 -8.18 -2.73
N PHE A 190 22.25 -7.48 -3.65
CA PHE A 190 22.37 -6.03 -3.66
C PHE A 190 21.79 -5.47 -4.96
N ALA A 191 21.00 -4.40 -4.83
CA ALA A 191 20.44 -3.67 -5.96
C ALA A 191 20.80 -2.18 -5.89
N ASP A 192 21.28 -1.61 -7.00
CA ASP A 192 21.40 -0.15 -7.22
C ASP A 192 20.36 0.26 -8.27
N PHE A 193 19.49 1.22 -7.92
CA PHE A 193 18.46 1.74 -8.83
C PHE A 193 18.93 2.98 -9.62
N GLY A 194 20.22 3.33 -9.55
CA GLY A 194 20.82 4.41 -10.33
C GLY A 194 20.54 5.82 -9.82
N GLY A 195 19.56 6.00 -8.95
CA GLY A 195 19.17 7.28 -8.35
C GLY A 195 18.42 7.11 -7.05
N GLY A 196 18.29 8.18 -6.28
CA GLY A 196 17.46 8.20 -5.08
C GLY A 196 16.00 8.45 -5.43
N TYR A 197 15.12 7.54 -5.00
CA TYR A 197 13.68 7.62 -5.23
C TYR A 197 12.92 7.53 -3.91
N VAL A 198 11.70 8.05 -3.90
CA VAL A 198 10.71 7.80 -2.86
C VAL A 198 9.79 6.69 -3.37
N GLY A 199 9.67 5.60 -2.64
CA GLY A 199 8.87 4.46 -3.09
C GLY A 199 9.01 3.24 -2.19
N ASP A 200 8.59 2.12 -2.72
CA ASP A 200 8.75 0.80 -2.11
C ASP A 200 9.36 -0.18 -3.12
N MET A 201 9.81 -1.32 -2.65
CA MET A 201 10.38 -2.35 -3.51
C MET A 201 9.37 -3.47 -3.73
N THR A 202 9.36 -4.04 -4.93
CA THR A 202 8.70 -5.31 -5.23
C THR A 202 9.68 -6.30 -5.81
N LEU A 203 9.56 -7.55 -5.42
CA LEU A 203 10.31 -8.69 -5.93
C LEU A 203 9.54 -9.97 -5.64
N LYS A 204 9.87 -11.06 -6.36
CA LYS A 204 9.29 -12.37 -6.12
C LYS A 204 10.34 -13.34 -5.58
N VAL A 205 9.98 -14.03 -4.51
CA VAL A 205 10.82 -15.04 -3.86
C VAL A 205 9.99 -16.27 -3.57
N ARG A 206 10.58 -17.44 -3.71
CA ARG A 206 10.07 -18.71 -3.20
C ARG A 206 11.05 -19.25 -2.15
N GLY A 207 10.54 -19.66 -1.01
CA GLY A 207 11.36 -20.25 0.06
C GLY A 207 10.51 -21.07 1.01
N THR A 208 11.12 -21.64 2.03
CA THR A 208 10.40 -22.44 3.02
C THR A 208 9.35 -21.62 3.75
N GLU A 209 8.14 -22.17 3.93
CA GLU A 209 7.07 -21.52 4.68
C GLU A 209 7.54 -21.04 6.05
N GLY A 210 7.21 -19.80 6.38
CA GLY A 210 7.59 -19.15 7.65
C GLY A 210 9.03 -18.66 7.71
N SER A 211 9.86 -18.94 6.70
CA SER A 211 11.20 -18.37 6.62
C SER A 211 11.15 -16.87 6.30
N LYS A 212 12.24 -16.15 6.64
CA LYS A 212 12.28 -14.70 6.57
C LYS A 212 13.27 -14.21 5.54
N VAL A 213 12.85 -13.22 4.76
CA VAL A 213 13.71 -12.32 4.00
C VAL A 213 13.91 -11.05 4.82
N ILE A 214 15.16 -10.60 4.97
CA ILE A 214 15.49 -9.31 5.60
C ILE A 214 15.77 -8.29 4.51
N LEU A 215 15.20 -7.11 4.64
CA LEU A 215 15.25 -6.04 3.66
C LEU A 215 15.92 -4.82 4.26
N HIS A 216 17.00 -4.36 3.65
CA HIS A 216 17.68 -3.12 4.00
C HIS A 216 17.56 -2.11 2.86
N TYR A 217 17.30 -0.85 3.21
CA TYR A 217 17.20 0.23 2.23
C TYR A 217 18.09 1.40 2.65
N GLY A 218 18.74 2.04 1.69
CA GLY A 218 19.62 3.17 1.98
C GLY A 218 19.87 4.08 0.78
N GLN A 219 20.29 5.29 1.07
CA GLN A 219 20.70 6.28 0.09
C GLN A 219 22.22 6.23 -0.16
N GLU A 220 22.96 5.65 0.78
CA GLU A 220 24.41 5.61 0.82
C GLU A 220 24.88 4.18 1.13
N LEU A 221 26.14 3.93 0.84
CA LEU A 221 26.82 2.70 1.21
C LEU A 221 27.79 2.97 2.38
N ASN A 222 28.03 1.95 3.18
CA ASN A 222 29.11 1.90 4.14
C ASN A 222 30.48 1.75 3.44
N GLU A 223 31.58 1.88 4.16
CA GLU A 223 32.95 1.72 3.63
C GLU A 223 33.21 0.30 3.05
N ASP A 224 32.54 -0.71 3.56
CA ASP A 224 32.60 -2.10 3.08
C ASP A 224 31.68 -2.35 1.87
N GLY A 225 30.96 -1.33 1.40
CA GLY A 225 30.02 -1.43 0.28
C GLY A 225 28.63 -1.98 0.64
N SER A 226 28.37 -2.33 1.90
CA SER A 226 27.03 -2.71 2.35
C SER A 226 26.08 -1.51 2.36
N VAL A 227 24.76 -1.76 2.29
CA VAL A 227 23.75 -0.68 2.32
C VAL A 227 23.72 -0.06 3.73
N ARG A 228 23.89 1.26 3.78
CA ARG A 228 23.75 2.02 5.01
C ARG A 228 22.28 2.23 5.34
N TYR A 229 21.68 1.30 6.06
CA TYR A 229 20.28 1.34 6.46
C TYR A 229 20.05 1.97 7.85
N GLU A 230 21.09 2.08 8.68
CA GLU A 230 21.07 2.81 9.95
C GLU A 230 21.48 4.25 9.72
N LEU A 231 20.50 5.14 9.74
CA LEU A 231 20.66 6.56 9.43
C LEU A 231 20.58 7.40 10.69
N ARG A 232 20.77 8.72 10.55
CA ARG A 232 20.62 9.68 11.67
C ARG A 232 19.19 9.72 12.19
N ALA A 233 19.01 10.24 13.40
CA ALA A 233 17.70 10.52 14.00
C ALA A 233 16.85 9.26 14.23
N ASN A 234 17.48 8.16 14.60
CA ASN A 234 16.83 6.85 14.78
C ASN A 234 16.06 6.37 13.53
N CYS A 235 16.46 6.83 12.36
CA CYS A 235 15.95 6.32 11.11
C CYS A 235 16.68 5.02 10.78
N ARG A 236 15.97 3.90 10.85
CA ARG A 236 16.48 2.58 10.49
C ARG A 236 15.57 2.01 9.43
N TYR A 237 16.12 1.65 8.29
CA TYR A 237 15.37 1.10 7.17
C TYR A 237 15.64 -0.39 7.00
N GLU A 238 15.25 -1.17 8.03
CA GLU A 238 15.27 -2.63 8.02
C GLU A 238 13.86 -3.16 8.17
N GLU A 239 13.44 -4.03 7.28
CA GLU A 239 12.12 -4.67 7.28
C GLU A 239 12.22 -6.17 7.13
N GLU A 240 11.15 -6.87 7.47
CA GLU A 240 11.05 -8.31 7.38
C GLU A 240 9.92 -8.73 6.45
N TRP A 241 10.15 -9.81 5.73
CA TRP A 241 9.13 -10.45 4.91
C TRP A 241 9.12 -11.95 5.19
N ILE A 242 7.95 -12.49 5.56
CA ILE A 242 7.74 -13.90 5.88
C ILE A 242 7.11 -14.59 4.67
N LEU A 243 7.75 -15.67 4.22
CA LEU A 243 7.34 -16.41 3.02
C LEU A 243 6.24 -17.42 3.32
N SER A 244 5.39 -17.68 2.31
CA SER A 244 4.29 -18.65 2.40
C SER A 244 4.68 -20.09 2.05
N GLY A 245 5.81 -20.28 1.38
CA GLY A 245 6.21 -21.58 0.82
C GLY A 245 6.05 -21.66 -0.70
N GLU A 246 5.27 -20.78 -1.27
CA GLU A 246 5.02 -20.65 -2.71
C GLU A 246 5.83 -19.48 -3.30
N TRP A 247 5.58 -19.12 -4.57
CA TRP A 247 6.09 -17.88 -5.12
C TRP A 247 5.32 -16.69 -4.57
N ASP A 248 5.95 -15.98 -3.65
CA ASP A 248 5.40 -14.77 -3.03
C ASP A 248 5.87 -13.51 -3.74
N THR A 249 5.05 -12.47 -3.70
CA THR A 249 5.44 -11.12 -4.13
C THR A 249 5.50 -10.20 -2.91
N LEU A 250 6.63 -9.50 -2.72
CA LEU A 250 6.73 -8.48 -1.67
C LEU A 250 5.73 -7.36 -1.92
N ASN A 251 4.91 -7.06 -0.93
CA ASN A 251 3.84 -6.06 -0.98
C ASN A 251 3.89 -5.13 0.23
N ASN A 252 4.94 -4.31 0.32
CA ASN A 252 5.00 -3.26 1.33
C ASN A 252 3.87 -2.24 1.13
N PHE A 253 3.28 -1.78 2.21
CA PHE A 253 2.25 -0.76 2.14
C PHE A 253 2.84 0.64 2.14
N ASP A 254 3.81 0.88 3.01
CA ASP A 254 4.45 2.17 3.20
C ASP A 254 5.66 2.35 2.29
N TYR A 255 6.22 3.55 2.25
CA TYR A 255 7.30 3.92 1.36
C TYR A 255 8.53 4.39 2.13
N LYS A 256 9.68 4.36 1.46
CA LYS A 256 10.96 4.88 1.96
C LYS A 256 11.64 5.71 0.89
N SER A 257 12.70 6.42 1.28
CA SER A 257 13.57 7.11 0.33
C SER A 257 14.89 6.36 0.25
N PHE A 258 15.19 5.76 -0.90
CA PHE A 258 16.40 4.96 -1.08
C PHE A 258 16.88 4.95 -2.55
N ARG A 259 18.15 4.62 -2.73
CA ARG A 259 18.78 4.28 -4.00
C ARG A 259 19.19 2.81 -4.02
N TYR A 260 19.69 2.33 -2.87
CA TYR A 260 20.23 0.98 -2.73
C TYR A 260 19.29 0.14 -1.90
N ALA A 261 19.17 -1.13 -2.27
CA ALA A 261 18.53 -2.13 -1.46
C ALA A 261 19.45 -3.36 -1.31
N GLN A 262 19.40 -3.98 -0.13
CA GLN A 262 20.04 -5.26 0.13
C GLN A 262 18.98 -6.18 0.71
N PHE A 263 18.91 -7.39 0.22
CA PHE A 263 17.95 -8.36 0.73
C PHE A 263 18.62 -9.70 0.95
N LEU A 264 18.40 -10.22 2.16
CA LEU A 264 18.99 -11.45 2.65
C LEU A 264 17.93 -12.55 2.59
N LEU A 265 18.11 -13.47 1.68
CA LEU A 265 17.22 -14.62 1.50
C LEU A 265 17.58 -15.74 2.48
N PRO A 266 16.60 -16.49 2.99
CA PRO A 266 16.88 -17.69 3.77
C PRO A 266 17.51 -18.78 2.89
N GLU A 267 18.22 -19.71 3.53
CA GLU A 267 18.88 -20.84 2.84
C GLU A 267 17.87 -21.62 1.97
N GLY A 268 18.25 -21.87 0.72
CA GLY A 268 17.45 -22.59 -0.26
C GLY A 268 16.31 -21.79 -0.89
N ALA A 269 16.21 -20.49 -0.61
CA ALA A 269 15.24 -19.64 -1.30
C ALA A 269 15.68 -19.27 -2.72
N GLU A 270 14.72 -19.06 -3.60
CA GLU A 270 14.92 -18.69 -4.99
C GLU A 270 14.37 -17.28 -5.25
N LEU A 271 15.15 -16.43 -5.93
CA LEU A 271 14.76 -15.11 -6.37
C LEU A 271 14.41 -15.12 -7.86
N ASP A 272 13.27 -14.54 -8.23
CA ASP A 272 13.01 -14.12 -9.61
C ASP A 272 13.67 -12.75 -9.83
N ALA A 273 14.91 -12.76 -10.35
CA ALA A 273 15.71 -11.54 -10.56
C ALA A 273 15.03 -10.53 -11.48
N ASP A 274 14.25 -11.00 -12.46
CA ASP A 274 13.53 -10.14 -13.41
C ASP A 274 12.32 -9.43 -12.75
N SER A 275 11.93 -9.84 -11.56
CA SER A 275 10.83 -9.23 -10.80
C SER A 275 11.26 -8.05 -9.92
N VAL A 276 12.57 -7.85 -9.70
CA VAL A 276 13.08 -6.81 -8.80
C VAL A 276 12.81 -5.42 -9.39
N ARG A 277 12.00 -4.61 -8.69
CA ARG A 277 11.67 -3.23 -9.06
C ARG A 277 11.60 -2.34 -7.83
N LEU A 278 11.99 -1.08 -8.01
CA LEU A 278 11.59 0.00 -7.12
C LEU A 278 10.34 0.63 -7.72
N ARG A 279 9.24 0.67 -6.95
CA ARG A 279 7.99 1.35 -7.33
C ARG A 279 8.08 2.80 -6.88
N ALA A 280 8.63 3.66 -7.73
CA ALA A 280 8.80 5.07 -7.45
C ALA A 280 7.45 5.78 -7.37
N ARG A 281 7.29 6.65 -6.38
CA ARG A 281 6.08 7.46 -6.15
C ARG A 281 6.43 8.92 -6.34
N HIS A 282 5.79 9.59 -7.27
CA HIS A 282 6.02 11.00 -7.53
C HIS A 282 4.75 11.70 -8.03
N TYR A 283 4.73 13.01 -8.00
CA TYR A 283 3.69 13.77 -8.68
C TYR A 283 3.94 13.80 -10.18
N PRO A 284 2.88 13.86 -11.03
CA PRO A 284 3.06 14.03 -12.46
C PRO A 284 3.74 15.37 -12.75
N TRP A 285 4.69 15.36 -13.68
CA TRP A 285 5.35 16.56 -14.20
C TRP A 285 4.63 17.09 -15.43
#